data_a099ea6e21700f4cc4489c9383ff49a5
#
_entry.id   a099ea6e21700f4cc4489c9383ff49a5
#
_cell.length_a   1.000
_cell.length_b   1.000
_cell.length_c   1.000
_cell.angle_alpha   90.00
_cell.angle_beta   90.00
_cell.angle_gamma   90.00
#
_symmetry.space_group_name_H-M   'P 1'
#
loop_
_entity.id
_entity.type
_entity.pdbx_description
1 polymer ?
#
loop_
_entity_poly.entity_id
_entity_poly.type
_entity_poly.pdbx_seq_one_letter_code
_entity_poly.pdbx_strand_id
1 'polypeptide(L)'
;MVALALQDVGAQYGRTTVLANVTMDMLEAGSVTAVIGPNAAGKSTLFKRIAGLIKGPGVVTLSQTEQGPRTICYMPQDTGANAVLTVYESILLSAKQGSGWKVHDDELAEIDAILKALNIHNLAFRGLGELSGGQRQLVSLAQALVRKPEVLLMDEPTSALDLHRQVEVLDFITQLARSNGMIVLIALHDLNHALRYCEHTIVISNGEMVVSGQTGTVITPDMLRDIYKVDARIEMCSRGQPFVLVDGTA
;
A
#
# COMPACT_ATOMS: atom_id res chain seq x y z
N MET A 1 15.29 11.61 9.01
CA MET A 1 13.94 11.02 8.85
C MET A 1 13.76 10.64 7.39
N VAL A 2 13.13 9.49 7.13
CA VAL A 2 12.81 9.07 5.76
C VAL A 2 11.71 9.98 5.22
N ALA A 3 11.84 10.41 3.97
CA ALA A 3 10.82 11.20 3.30
C ALA A 3 10.78 10.86 1.81
N LEU A 4 9.58 10.76 1.24
CA LEU A 4 9.33 10.43 -0.15
C LEU A 4 8.70 11.62 -0.87
N ALA A 5 9.28 12.04 -1.99
CA ALA A 5 8.72 13.08 -2.86
C ALA A 5 8.68 12.62 -4.31
N LEU A 6 7.71 13.11 -5.06
CA LEU A 6 7.54 12.84 -6.49
C LEU A 6 7.55 14.16 -7.25
N GLN A 7 8.32 14.25 -8.32
CA GLN A 7 8.38 15.41 -9.20
C GLN A 7 8.18 14.98 -10.65
N ASP A 8 7.08 15.43 -11.25
CA ASP A 8 6.68 15.19 -12.65
C ASP A 8 6.76 13.70 -13.05
N VAL A 9 6.40 12.83 -12.10
CA VAL A 9 6.52 11.38 -12.26
C VAL A 9 5.50 10.89 -13.27
N GLY A 10 5.99 10.17 -14.28
CA GLY A 10 5.16 9.53 -15.28
C GLY A 10 5.62 8.11 -15.59
N ALA A 11 4.82 7.39 -16.36
CA ALA A 11 5.11 6.02 -16.80
C ALA A 11 4.48 5.72 -18.16
N GLN A 12 5.21 4.91 -18.95
CA GLN A 12 4.80 4.51 -20.29
C GLN A 12 4.95 3.00 -20.46
N TYR A 13 4.00 2.39 -21.15
CA TYR A 13 4.10 1.02 -21.67
C TYR A 13 4.19 1.07 -23.19
N GLY A 14 5.39 0.80 -23.72
CA GLY A 14 5.67 1.00 -25.14
C GLY A 14 5.52 2.46 -25.52
N ARG A 15 4.55 2.78 -26.40
CA ARG A 15 4.25 4.16 -26.84
C ARG A 15 3.09 4.81 -26.09
N THR A 16 2.43 4.09 -25.20
CA THR A 16 1.24 4.59 -24.48
C THR A 16 1.65 5.15 -23.13
N THR A 17 1.39 6.44 -22.91
CA THR A 17 1.50 7.06 -21.59
C THR A 17 0.30 6.63 -20.74
N VAL A 18 0.59 6.01 -19.59
CA VAL A 18 -0.43 5.52 -18.63
C VAL A 18 -0.46 6.38 -17.38
N LEU A 19 0.64 7.07 -17.09
CA LEU A 19 0.74 8.00 -15.97
C LEU A 19 1.55 9.22 -16.41
N ALA A 20 1.09 10.42 -16.05
CA ALA A 20 1.78 11.67 -16.38
C ALA A 20 1.70 12.66 -15.22
N ASN A 21 2.75 13.48 -15.09
CA ASN A 21 2.78 14.70 -14.26
C ASN A 21 2.35 14.49 -12.78
N VAL A 22 2.70 13.36 -12.17
CA VAL A 22 2.42 13.16 -10.75
C VAL A 22 3.49 13.89 -9.93
N THR A 23 3.08 14.97 -9.29
CA THR A 23 3.94 15.76 -8.40
C THR A 23 3.31 15.80 -7.01
N MET A 24 4.04 15.37 -6.02
CA MET A 24 3.57 15.26 -4.65
C MET A 24 4.63 15.82 -3.71
N ASP A 25 4.17 16.65 -2.77
CA ASP A 25 5.00 17.15 -1.69
C ASP A 25 5.53 15.99 -0.83
N MET A 26 6.51 16.32 0.00
CA MET A 26 7.23 15.36 0.81
C MET A 26 6.30 14.66 1.82
N LEU A 27 6.18 13.34 1.68
CA LEU A 27 5.58 12.47 2.70
C LEU A 27 6.62 12.16 3.78
N GLU A 28 6.22 12.34 5.02
CA GLU A 28 7.10 12.13 6.17
C GLU A 28 6.98 10.71 6.74
N ALA A 29 8.04 10.32 7.45
CA ALA A 29 8.10 9.05 8.17
C ALA A 29 6.94 8.87 9.14
N GLY A 30 6.39 7.65 9.17
CA GLY A 30 5.27 7.29 10.03
C GLY A 30 3.89 7.63 9.47
N SER A 31 3.82 8.19 8.25
CA SER A 31 2.56 8.56 7.59
C SER A 31 1.95 7.42 6.78
N VAL A 32 0.62 7.37 6.74
CA VAL A 32 -0.14 6.49 5.85
C VAL A 32 -0.90 7.36 4.85
N THR A 33 -0.65 7.13 3.56
CA THR A 33 -1.25 7.89 2.46
C THR A 33 -2.13 6.97 1.62
N ALA A 34 -3.40 7.34 1.43
CA ALA A 34 -4.28 6.66 0.49
C ALA A 34 -3.98 7.09 -0.95
N VAL A 35 -3.98 6.15 -1.87
CA VAL A 35 -4.02 6.39 -3.31
C VAL A 35 -5.37 5.91 -3.82
N ILE A 36 -6.25 6.85 -4.17
CA ILE A 36 -7.64 6.57 -4.59
C ILE A 36 -7.88 6.99 -6.03
N GLY A 37 -8.95 6.49 -6.60
CA GLY A 37 -9.35 6.78 -7.98
C GLY A 37 -10.05 5.59 -8.63
N PRO A 38 -10.70 5.78 -9.77
CA PRO A 38 -11.40 4.73 -10.50
C PRO A 38 -10.51 3.55 -10.88
N ASN A 39 -11.12 2.44 -11.29
CA ASN A 39 -10.37 1.32 -11.85
C ASN A 39 -9.62 1.77 -13.11
N ALA A 40 -8.42 1.21 -13.32
CA ALA A 40 -7.53 1.58 -14.41
C ALA A 40 -7.04 3.05 -14.43
N ALA A 41 -7.25 3.82 -13.36
CA ALA A 41 -6.80 5.22 -13.26
C ALA A 41 -5.27 5.40 -13.27
N GLY A 42 -4.48 4.33 -13.01
CA GLY A 42 -3.03 4.39 -12.97
C GLY A 42 -2.40 4.15 -11.58
N LYS A 43 -3.18 3.81 -10.55
CA LYS A 43 -2.70 3.60 -9.17
C LYS A 43 -1.57 2.56 -9.09
N SER A 44 -1.78 1.36 -9.61
CA SER A 44 -0.75 0.29 -9.66
C SER A 44 0.47 0.69 -10.49
N THR A 45 0.26 1.49 -11.54
CA THR A 45 1.36 2.02 -12.37
C THR A 45 2.20 3.01 -11.57
N LEU A 46 1.58 3.88 -10.78
CA LEU A 46 2.29 4.79 -9.86
C LEU A 46 3.15 4.00 -8.88
N PHE A 47 2.60 2.97 -8.23
CA PHE A 47 3.35 2.13 -7.29
C PHE A 47 4.53 1.42 -7.95
N LYS A 48 4.33 0.83 -9.13
CA LYS A 48 5.43 0.21 -9.90
C LYS A 48 6.51 1.22 -10.28
N ARG A 49 6.13 2.47 -10.58
CA ARG A 49 7.06 3.54 -10.90
C ARG A 49 7.85 3.97 -9.66
N ILE A 50 7.22 4.13 -8.50
CA ILE A 50 7.89 4.45 -7.23
C ILE A 50 8.82 3.29 -6.83
N ALA A 51 8.40 2.05 -6.96
CA ALA A 51 9.20 0.86 -6.68
C ALA A 51 10.37 0.65 -7.66
N GLY A 52 10.47 1.46 -8.73
CA GLY A 52 11.52 1.31 -9.74
C GLY A 52 11.34 0.11 -10.68
N LEU A 53 10.18 -0.54 -10.65
CA LEU A 53 9.86 -1.69 -11.51
C LEU A 53 9.58 -1.30 -12.96
N ILE A 54 9.18 -0.05 -13.18
CA ILE A 54 9.01 0.55 -14.51
C ILE A 54 9.71 1.88 -14.57
N LYS A 55 10.18 2.24 -15.77
CA LYS A 55 10.86 3.52 -16.03
C LYS A 55 9.86 4.54 -16.59
N GLY A 56 10.20 5.82 -16.48
CA GLY A 56 9.43 6.92 -17.04
C GLY A 56 10.03 8.28 -16.69
N PRO A 57 9.44 9.38 -17.17
CA PRO A 57 9.88 10.73 -16.86
C PRO A 57 9.70 11.06 -15.37
N GLY A 58 10.29 12.16 -14.94
CA GLY A 58 10.23 12.66 -13.58
C GLY A 58 11.13 11.93 -12.59
N VAL A 59 11.14 12.43 -11.37
CA VAL A 59 12.06 11.99 -10.31
C VAL A 59 11.27 11.50 -9.10
N VAL A 60 11.64 10.31 -8.62
CA VAL A 60 11.22 9.77 -7.33
C VAL A 60 12.38 9.98 -6.36
N THR A 61 12.19 10.84 -5.37
CA THR A 61 13.22 11.16 -4.37
C THR A 61 12.85 10.49 -3.05
N LEU A 62 13.75 9.65 -2.54
CA LEU A 62 13.71 9.13 -1.19
C LEU A 62 14.89 9.74 -0.42
N SER A 63 14.61 10.64 0.54
CA SER A 63 15.66 11.23 1.38
C SER A 63 16.09 10.24 2.45
N GLN A 64 17.39 10.26 2.82
CA GLN A 64 18.00 9.29 3.73
C GLN A 64 17.93 9.70 5.20
N THR A 65 17.86 8.67 6.07
CA THR A 65 18.63 8.57 7.30
C THR A 65 19.93 7.79 7.05
N GLU A 66 20.96 8.05 7.80
CA GLU A 66 22.38 7.88 7.48
C GLU A 66 22.92 6.44 7.25
N GLN A 67 22.16 5.34 7.29
CA GLN A 67 22.76 3.99 7.18
C GLN A 67 21.83 2.97 6.55
N GLY A 68 22.15 2.48 5.37
CA GLY A 68 21.63 1.25 4.79
C GLY A 68 21.10 1.37 3.36
N PRO A 69 20.91 0.24 2.65
CA PRO A 69 20.26 0.23 1.35
C PRO A 69 18.78 0.61 1.49
N ARG A 70 18.31 1.54 0.65
CA ARG A 70 16.92 1.99 0.58
C ARG A 70 16.01 0.81 0.28
N THR A 71 15.01 0.57 1.12
CA THR A 71 14.11 -0.55 0.92
C THR A 71 12.69 -0.03 0.64
N ILE A 72 12.35 0.04 -0.66
CA ILE A 72 10.97 0.21 -1.10
C ILE A 72 10.41 -1.18 -1.36
N CYS A 73 9.36 -1.57 -0.66
CA CYS A 73 8.66 -2.82 -0.93
C CYS A 73 7.32 -2.54 -1.60
N TYR A 74 7.05 -3.25 -2.68
CA TYR A 74 5.79 -3.22 -3.39
C TYR A 74 5.05 -4.55 -3.21
N MET A 75 3.85 -4.47 -2.67
CA MET A 75 2.89 -5.56 -2.55
C MET A 75 1.85 -5.41 -3.65
N PRO A 76 1.88 -6.24 -4.73
CA PRO A 76 0.89 -6.19 -5.79
C PRO A 76 -0.46 -6.75 -5.34
N GLN A 77 -1.54 -6.38 -6.03
CA GLN A 77 -2.90 -6.87 -5.81
C GLN A 77 -3.00 -8.39 -6.01
N ASP A 78 -2.40 -8.90 -7.10
CA ASP A 78 -2.39 -10.33 -7.39
C ASP A 78 -1.03 -10.94 -7.04
N THR A 79 -1.07 -11.91 -6.14
CA THR A 79 0.08 -12.65 -5.64
C THR A 79 0.08 -14.09 -6.15
N GLY A 80 -0.36 -14.30 -7.40
CA GLY A 80 -0.46 -15.60 -8.05
C GLY A 80 0.86 -16.39 -8.04
N ALA A 81 1.23 -16.94 -6.89
CA ALA A 81 2.40 -17.81 -6.75
C ALA A 81 1.98 -19.28 -6.88
N ASN A 82 2.29 -19.88 -8.01
CA ASN A 82 2.31 -21.34 -8.18
C ASN A 82 3.62 -21.96 -7.64
N ALA A 83 4.23 -21.33 -6.65
CA ALA A 83 5.47 -21.85 -6.06
C ALA A 83 5.22 -23.05 -5.16
N VAL A 84 6.02 -24.08 -5.29
CA VAL A 84 6.04 -25.28 -4.42
C VAL A 84 6.81 -24.94 -3.12
N LEU A 85 6.35 -23.87 -2.43
CA LEU A 85 6.95 -23.40 -1.19
C LEU A 85 5.88 -23.35 -0.11
N THR A 86 6.28 -23.59 1.12
CA THR A 86 5.46 -23.27 2.29
C THR A 86 5.44 -21.78 2.55
N VAL A 87 4.48 -21.30 3.34
CA VAL A 87 4.41 -19.92 3.80
C VAL A 87 5.73 -19.50 4.43
N TYR A 88 6.25 -20.29 5.36
CA TYR A 88 7.51 -19.99 6.06
C TYR A 88 8.70 -19.84 5.11
N GLU A 89 8.87 -20.79 4.20
CA GLU A 89 9.94 -20.75 3.20
C GLU A 89 9.82 -19.54 2.28
N SER A 90 8.61 -19.16 1.89
CA SER A 90 8.38 -18.00 1.03
C SER A 90 8.73 -16.67 1.71
N ILE A 91 8.43 -16.55 3.02
CA ILE A 91 8.79 -15.37 3.81
C ILE A 91 10.30 -15.33 4.04
N LEU A 92 10.92 -16.47 4.37
CA LEU A 92 12.37 -16.58 4.52
C LEU A 92 13.10 -16.21 3.22
N LEU A 93 12.62 -16.67 2.07
CA LEU A 93 13.16 -16.30 0.77
C LEU A 93 13.07 -14.78 0.52
N SER A 94 11.97 -14.17 0.94
CA SER A 94 11.80 -12.71 0.83
C SER A 94 12.76 -11.95 1.75
N ALA A 95 13.03 -12.43 2.95
CA ALA A 95 14.01 -11.88 3.87
C ALA A 95 15.44 -11.95 3.29
N LYS A 96 15.72 -12.97 2.48
CA LYS A 96 17.04 -13.19 1.87
C LYS A 96 17.29 -12.38 0.57
N GLN A 97 16.30 -11.68 0.04
CA GLN A 97 16.50 -10.84 -1.14
C GLN A 97 17.49 -9.71 -0.85
N GLY A 98 18.67 -9.77 -1.47
CA GLY A 98 19.75 -8.78 -1.28
C GLY A 98 20.72 -9.08 -0.14
N SER A 99 20.57 -10.21 0.55
CA SER A 99 21.47 -10.68 1.60
C SER A 99 22.03 -12.08 1.30
N GLY A 100 23.03 -12.53 2.08
CA GLY A 100 23.60 -13.87 1.94
C GLY A 100 22.61 -14.98 2.33
N TRP A 101 22.82 -16.20 1.81
CA TRP A 101 21.96 -17.36 2.05
C TRP A 101 22.08 -17.99 3.44
N LYS A 102 23.00 -17.52 4.28
CA LYS A 102 23.11 -18.01 5.65
C LYS A 102 21.92 -17.51 6.48
N VAL A 103 21.17 -18.45 7.05
CA VAL A 103 20.03 -18.16 7.92
C VAL A 103 20.53 -17.92 9.34
N HIS A 104 20.02 -16.89 10.01
CA HIS A 104 20.35 -16.54 11.38
C HIS A 104 19.09 -16.69 12.27
N ASP A 105 19.29 -16.97 13.56
CA ASP A 105 18.18 -17.22 14.51
C ASP A 105 17.29 -15.97 14.71
N ASP A 106 17.85 -14.78 14.63
CA ASP A 106 17.13 -13.51 14.69
C ASP A 106 16.19 -13.32 13.50
N GLU A 107 16.55 -13.76 12.29
CA GLU A 107 15.65 -13.73 11.12
C GLU A 107 14.48 -14.70 11.30
N LEU A 108 14.71 -15.88 11.87
CA LEU A 108 13.64 -16.83 12.15
C LEU A 108 12.68 -16.30 13.22
N ALA A 109 13.21 -15.71 14.29
CA ALA A 109 12.42 -15.08 15.33
C ALA A 109 11.56 -13.92 14.80
N GLU A 110 12.08 -13.16 13.82
CA GLU A 110 11.33 -12.08 13.18
C GLU A 110 10.20 -12.60 12.30
N ILE A 111 10.44 -13.66 11.52
CA ILE A 111 9.38 -14.32 10.74
C ILE A 111 8.26 -14.79 11.67
N ASP A 112 8.61 -15.44 12.78
CA ASP A 112 7.63 -15.92 13.77
C ASP A 112 6.83 -14.78 14.38
N ALA A 113 7.49 -13.65 14.69
CA ALA A 113 6.84 -12.46 15.21
C ALA A 113 5.83 -11.86 14.20
N ILE A 114 6.19 -11.76 12.91
CA ILE A 114 5.33 -11.26 11.86
C ILE A 114 4.13 -12.20 11.65
N LEU A 115 4.36 -13.52 11.56
CA LEU A 115 3.30 -14.51 11.41
C LEU A 115 2.29 -14.46 12.56
N LYS A 116 2.78 -14.23 13.77
CA LYS A 116 1.96 -14.09 14.98
C LYS A 116 1.19 -12.77 14.97
N ALA A 117 1.82 -11.66 14.60
CA ALA A 117 1.19 -10.34 14.53
C ALA A 117 0.06 -10.30 13.50
N LEU A 118 0.22 -10.98 12.36
CA LEU A 118 -0.81 -11.12 11.33
C LEU A 118 -1.81 -12.26 11.61
N ASN A 119 -1.65 -12.97 12.74
CA ASN A 119 -2.50 -14.10 13.13
C ASN A 119 -2.61 -15.19 12.05
N ILE A 120 -1.47 -15.53 11.42
CA ILE A 120 -1.35 -16.57 10.38
C ILE A 120 -0.26 -17.62 10.70
N HIS A 121 0.21 -17.70 11.95
CA HIS A 121 1.23 -18.65 12.38
C HIS A 121 0.83 -20.12 12.13
N ASN A 122 -0.48 -20.41 12.18
CA ASN A 122 -1.04 -21.73 11.87
C ASN A 122 -0.93 -22.13 10.39
N LEU A 123 -0.58 -21.18 9.51
CA LEU A 123 -0.38 -21.40 8.08
C LEU A 123 1.10 -21.62 7.73
N ALA A 124 2.03 -21.47 8.67
CA ALA A 124 3.48 -21.44 8.44
C ALA A 124 3.98 -22.57 7.53
N PHE A 125 3.53 -23.78 7.74
CA PHE A 125 3.96 -24.98 7.01
C PHE A 125 2.99 -25.43 5.90
N ARG A 126 1.95 -24.63 5.60
CA ARG A 126 1.07 -24.90 4.46
C ARG A 126 1.69 -24.43 3.16
N GLY A 127 1.43 -25.18 2.08
CA GLY A 127 1.83 -24.79 0.72
C GLY A 127 1.10 -23.51 0.27
N LEU A 128 1.80 -22.62 -0.44
CA LEU A 128 1.19 -21.38 -0.98
C LEU A 128 -0.02 -21.65 -1.86
N GLY A 129 0.00 -22.76 -2.62
CA GLY A 129 -1.11 -23.16 -3.50
C GLY A 129 -2.39 -23.58 -2.74
N GLU A 130 -2.29 -23.92 -1.45
CA GLU A 130 -3.41 -24.35 -0.62
C GLU A 130 -4.16 -23.20 0.06
N LEU A 131 -3.63 -21.97 -0.06
CA LEU A 131 -4.16 -20.81 0.63
C LEU A 131 -5.37 -20.23 -0.09
N SER A 132 -6.33 -19.71 0.68
CA SER A 132 -7.37 -18.83 0.15
C SER A 132 -6.79 -17.50 -0.35
N GLY A 133 -7.54 -16.73 -1.15
CA GLY A 133 -7.12 -15.40 -1.61
C GLY A 133 -6.71 -14.48 -0.47
N GLY A 134 -7.53 -14.38 0.57
CA GLY A 134 -7.22 -13.56 1.74
C GLY A 134 -5.99 -14.06 2.52
N GLN A 135 -5.82 -15.38 2.66
CA GLN A 135 -4.61 -15.93 3.29
C GLN A 135 -3.35 -15.60 2.49
N ARG A 136 -3.40 -15.71 1.15
CA ARG A 136 -2.28 -15.30 0.27
C ARG A 136 -1.96 -13.81 0.44
N GLN A 137 -2.97 -12.96 0.58
CA GLN A 137 -2.80 -11.53 0.77
C GLN A 137 -2.06 -11.22 2.09
N LEU A 138 -2.41 -11.89 3.20
CA LEU A 138 -1.71 -11.77 4.48
C LEU A 138 -0.27 -12.29 4.41
N VAL A 139 -0.03 -13.39 3.69
CA VAL A 139 1.33 -13.90 3.46
C VAL A 139 2.16 -12.92 2.63
N SER A 140 1.59 -12.32 1.60
CA SER A 140 2.27 -11.28 0.80
C SER A 140 2.64 -10.06 1.64
N LEU A 141 1.77 -9.66 2.56
CA LEU A 141 2.09 -8.61 3.53
C LEU A 141 3.26 -9.03 4.44
N ALA A 142 3.26 -10.26 4.95
CA ALA A 142 4.38 -10.78 5.75
C ALA A 142 5.70 -10.77 4.96
N GLN A 143 5.67 -11.17 3.68
CA GLN A 143 6.83 -11.13 2.79
C GLN A 143 7.37 -9.71 2.56
N ALA A 144 6.51 -8.71 2.53
CA ALA A 144 6.93 -7.32 2.41
C ALA A 144 7.52 -6.80 3.73
N LEU A 145 6.90 -7.11 4.86
CA LEU A 145 7.29 -6.62 6.18
C LEU A 145 8.61 -7.20 6.69
N VAL A 146 8.90 -8.48 6.40
CA VAL A 146 10.16 -9.13 6.83
C VAL A 146 11.40 -8.44 6.25
N ARG A 147 11.24 -7.68 5.16
CA ARG A 147 12.30 -6.90 4.53
C ARG A 147 12.57 -5.56 5.22
N LYS A 148 11.82 -5.22 6.26
CA LYS A 148 11.93 -3.95 7.02
C LYS A 148 11.91 -2.71 6.11
N PRO A 149 10.85 -2.52 5.31
CA PRO A 149 10.83 -1.44 4.32
C PRO A 149 10.81 -0.08 4.99
N GLU A 150 11.51 0.89 4.40
CA GLU A 150 11.35 2.32 4.70
C GLU A 150 10.09 2.87 4.04
N VAL A 151 9.74 2.34 2.85
CA VAL A 151 8.52 2.67 2.11
C VAL A 151 7.79 1.37 1.75
N LEU A 152 6.55 1.25 2.15
CA LEU A 152 5.65 0.14 1.81
C LEU A 152 4.55 0.63 0.87
N LEU A 153 4.50 0.04 -0.32
CA LEU A 153 3.49 0.30 -1.34
C LEU A 153 2.55 -0.90 -1.41
N MET A 154 1.27 -0.69 -1.13
CA MET A 154 0.28 -1.77 -1.09
C MET A 154 -0.85 -1.52 -2.09
N ASP A 155 -0.97 -2.42 -3.06
CA ASP A 155 -1.98 -2.33 -4.11
C ASP A 155 -3.21 -3.18 -3.72
N GLU A 156 -4.24 -2.53 -3.19
CA GLU A 156 -5.50 -3.14 -2.74
C GLU A 156 -5.31 -4.30 -1.74
N PRO A 157 -4.58 -4.08 -0.62
CA PRO A 157 -4.20 -5.16 0.29
C PRO A 157 -5.37 -5.78 1.06
N THR A 158 -6.56 -5.24 0.93
CA THR A 158 -7.76 -5.68 1.67
C THR A 158 -8.85 -6.28 0.77
N SER A 159 -8.64 -6.32 -0.56
CA SER A 159 -9.67 -6.70 -1.54
C SER A 159 -10.20 -8.13 -1.40
N ALA A 160 -9.38 -9.07 -0.91
CA ALA A 160 -9.76 -10.47 -0.71
C ALA A 160 -10.05 -10.83 0.76
N LEU A 161 -10.09 -9.84 1.66
CA LEU A 161 -10.31 -10.02 3.09
C LEU A 161 -11.78 -9.73 3.48
N ASP A 162 -12.28 -10.45 4.47
CA ASP A 162 -13.53 -10.09 5.14
C ASP A 162 -13.37 -8.81 5.98
N LEU A 163 -14.48 -8.19 6.36
CA LEU A 163 -14.50 -6.90 7.07
C LEU A 163 -13.66 -6.91 8.36
N HIS A 164 -13.69 -8.00 9.12
CA HIS A 164 -12.92 -8.10 10.36
C HIS A 164 -11.42 -8.06 10.06
N ARG A 165 -10.96 -8.85 9.10
CA ARG A 165 -9.56 -8.90 8.67
C ARG A 165 -9.08 -7.61 8.01
N GLN A 166 -9.95 -6.92 7.26
CA GLN A 166 -9.64 -5.59 6.71
C GLN A 166 -9.28 -4.59 7.82
N VAL A 167 -10.11 -4.53 8.86
CA VAL A 167 -9.88 -3.65 10.02
C VAL A 167 -8.59 -4.03 10.75
N GLU A 168 -8.37 -5.32 11.06
CA GLU A 168 -7.15 -5.78 11.74
C GLU A 168 -5.88 -5.39 10.95
N VAL A 169 -5.87 -5.60 9.65
CA VAL A 169 -4.72 -5.28 8.79
C VAL A 169 -4.46 -3.78 8.73
N LEU A 170 -5.50 -2.97 8.55
CA LEU A 170 -5.35 -1.52 8.46
C LEU A 170 -4.90 -0.91 9.80
N ASP A 171 -5.47 -1.36 10.93
CA ASP A 171 -5.02 -0.97 12.27
C ASP A 171 -3.54 -1.35 12.49
N PHE A 172 -3.17 -2.59 12.16
CA PHE A 172 -1.80 -3.09 12.30
C PHE A 172 -0.80 -2.27 11.47
N ILE A 173 -1.09 -2.03 10.18
CA ILE A 173 -0.21 -1.25 9.29
C ILE A 173 -0.07 0.19 9.77
N THR A 174 -1.16 0.82 10.21
CA THR A 174 -1.12 2.19 10.73
C THR A 174 -0.25 2.28 11.99
N GLN A 175 -0.38 1.33 12.92
CA GLN A 175 0.46 1.27 14.10
C GLN A 175 1.94 1.02 13.74
N LEU A 176 2.20 0.10 12.82
CA LEU A 176 3.55 -0.25 12.38
C LEU A 176 4.24 0.93 11.68
N ALA A 177 3.51 1.65 10.82
CA ALA A 177 4.01 2.85 10.17
C ALA A 177 4.52 3.87 11.18
N ARG A 178 3.70 4.17 12.18
CA ARG A 178 4.03 5.14 13.25
C ARG A 178 5.18 4.67 14.13
N SER A 179 5.17 3.41 14.56
CA SER A 179 6.20 2.88 15.48
C SER A 179 7.58 2.76 14.83
N ASN A 180 7.63 2.43 13.54
CA ASN A 180 8.88 2.19 12.81
C ASN A 180 9.33 3.38 11.96
N GLY A 181 8.54 4.47 11.90
CA GLY A 181 8.83 5.60 11.03
C GLY A 181 8.77 5.22 9.54
N MET A 182 7.91 4.25 9.18
CA MET A 182 7.74 3.76 7.81
C MET A 182 6.74 4.64 7.06
N ILE A 183 7.03 4.96 5.81
CA ILE A 183 6.06 5.60 4.90
C ILE A 183 5.22 4.50 4.25
N VAL A 184 3.89 4.63 4.31
CA VAL A 184 2.97 3.69 3.68
C VAL A 184 2.13 4.41 2.64
N LEU A 185 2.12 3.90 1.40
CA LEU A 185 1.14 4.27 0.37
C LEU A 185 0.24 3.05 0.11
N ILE A 186 -1.06 3.26 0.22
CA ILE A 186 -2.04 2.19 0.10
C ILE A 186 -3.12 2.55 -0.93
N ALA A 187 -3.29 1.73 -1.97
CA ALA A 187 -4.43 1.86 -2.87
C ALA A 187 -5.68 1.29 -2.19
N LEU A 188 -6.70 2.11 -2.06
CA LEU A 188 -7.96 1.75 -1.40
C LEU A 188 -9.14 2.02 -2.34
N HIS A 189 -10.11 1.09 -2.32
CA HIS A 189 -11.41 1.30 -2.97
C HIS A 189 -12.45 1.87 -1.99
N ASP A 190 -12.37 1.48 -0.73
CA ASP A 190 -13.27 1.99 0.31
C ASP A 190 -12.77 3.34 0.82
N LEU A 191 -13.51 4.40 0.48
CA LEU A 191 -13.21 5.77 0.88
C LEU A 191 -13.35 5.99 2.39
N ASN A 192 -14.19 5.19 3.06
CA ASN A 192 -14.33 5.26 4.50
C ASN A 192 -13.09 4.67 5.21
N HIS A 193 -12.44 3.68 4.60
CA HIS A 193 -11.12 3.24 5.06
C HIS A 193 -10.05 4.33 4.87
N ALA A 194 -10.07 5.05 3.74
CA ALA A 194 -9.14 6.17 3.53
C ALA A 194 -9.35 7.26 4.59
N LEU A 195 -10.60 7.69 4.84
CA LEU A 195 -10.94 8.67 5.86
C LEU A 195 -10.54 8.25 7.28
N ARG A 196 -10.59 6.96 7.58
CA ARG A 196 -10.31 6.44 8.92
C ARG A 196 -8.83 6.20 9.20
N TYR A 197 -8.07 5.73 8.21
CA TYR A 197 -6.72 5.19 8.41
C TYR A 197 -5.60 6.04 7.79
N CYS A 198 -5.93 6.96 6.88
CA CYS A 198 -4.93 7.70 6.13
C CYS A 198 -4.96 9.19 6.46
N GLU A 199 -3.82 9.75 6.82
CA GLU A 199 -3.66 11.18 7.07
C GLU A 199 -3.72 11.98 5.76
N HIS A 200 -3.15 11.42 4.68
CA HIS A 200 -3.10 12.04 3.36
C HIS A 200 -3.78 11.18 2.31
N THR A 201 -4.23 11.83 1.25
CA THR A 201 -4.84 11.16 0.10
C THR A 201 -4.35 11.77 -1.20
N ILE A 202 -4.03 10.89 -2.15
CA ILE A 202 -3.71 11.22 -3.54
C ILE A 202 -4.85 10.68 -4.41
N VAL A 203 -5.42 11.52 -5.25
CA VAL A 203 -6.46 11.15 -6.20
C VAL A 203 -5.86 11.03 -7.59
N ILE A 204 -5.93 9.83 -8.18
CA ILE A 204 -5.48 9.56 -9.55
C ILE A 204 -6.71 9.31 -10.42
N SER A 205 -6.78 10.01 -11.55
CA SER A 205 -7.82 9.82 -12.57
C SER A 205 -7.22 9.98 -13.95
N ASN A 206 -7.58 9.10 -14.88
CA ASN A 206 -7.12 9.13 -16.28
C ASN A 206 -5.57 9.22 -16.44
N GLY A 207 -4.83 8.62 -15.52
CA GLY A 207 -3.37 8.62 -15.55
C GLY A 207 -2.72 9.92 -15.03
N GLU A 208 -3.47 10.81 -14.41
CA GLU A 208 -2.96 12.05 -13.83
C GLU A 208 -3.33 12.17 -12.35
N MET A 209 -2.51 12.91 -11.61
CA MET A 209 -2.87 13.28 -10.24
C MET A 209 -3.80 14.50 -10.29
N VAL A 210 -5.03 14.32 -9.80
CA VAL A 210 -6.04 15.38 -9.78
C VAL A 210 -5.84 16.29 -8.58
N VAL A 211 -5.64 15.71 -7.41
CA VAL A 211 -5.44 16.44 -6.15
C VAL A 211 -4.71 15.56 -5.15
N SER A 212 -3.94 16.18 -4.27
CA SER A 212 -3.34 15.54 -3.10
C SER A 212 -3.40 16.46 -1.88
N GLY A 213 -3.46 15.90 -0.68
CA GLY A 213 -3.50 16.66 0.57
C GLY A 213 -4.06 15.85 1.74
N GLN A 214 -4.46 16.55 2.79
CA GLN A 214 -5.10 15.92 3.95
C GLN A 214 -6.40 15.22 3.53
N THR A 215 -6.61 13.99 3.98
CA THR A 215 -7.70 13.13 3.53
C THR A 215 -9.07 13.78 3.68
N GLY A 216 -9.34 14.42 4.82
CA GLY A 216 -10.63 15.08 5.08
C GLY A 216 -10.89 16.33 4.22
N THR A 217 -9.85 16.93 3.61
CA THR A 217 -9.99 18.06 2.70
C THR A 217 -10.04 17.65 1.23
N VAL A 218 -9.45 16.51 0.90
CA VAL A 218 -9.40 15.97 -0.46
C VAL A 218 -10.70 15.23 -0.81
N ILE A 219 -11.21 14.41 0.11
CA ILE A 219 -12.45 13.66 -0.12
C ILE A 219 -13.64 14.61 0.12
N THR A 220 -14.23 15.12 -0.95
CA THR A 220 -15.36 16.06 -0.93
C THR A 220 -16.49 15.56 -1.83
N PRO A 221 -17.74 16.01 -1.62
CA PRO A 221 -18.86 15.69 -2.52
C PRO A 221 -18.58 16.02 -4.00
N ASP A 222 -17.93 17.17 -4.26
CA ASP A 222 -17.59 17.59 -5.62
C ASP A 222 -16.55 16.64 -6.24
N MET A 223 -15.50 16.28 -5.50
CA MET A 223 -14.52 15.29 -5.96
C MET A 223 -15.19 13.95 -6.26
N LEU A 224 -16.12 13.49 -5.42
CA LEU A 224 -16.85 12.23 -5.62
C LEU A 224 -17.72 12.29 -6.88
N ARG A 225 -18.39 13.41 -7.12
CA ARG A 225 -19.17 13.63 -8.34
C ARG A 225 -18.29 13.66 -9.57
N ASP A 226 -17.19 14.41 -9.55
CA ASP A 226 -16.34 14.62 -10.72
C ASP A 226 -15.53 13.37 -11.09
N ILE A 227 -15.02 12.65 -10.10
CA ILE A 227 -14.09 11.51 -10.31
C ILE A 227 -14.83 10.17 -10.31
N TYR A 228 -15.74 9.95 -9.36
CA TYR A 228 -16.44 8.66 -9.21
C TYR A 228 -17.81 8.62 -9.85
N LYS A 229 -18.33 9.79 -10.32
CA LYS A 229 -19.66 9.93 -10.95
C LYS A 229 -20.79 9.49 -10.03
N VAL A 230 -20.69 9.85 -8.77
CA VAL A 230 -21.71 9.56 -7.74
C VAL A 230 -22.10 10.84 -7.01
N ASP A 231 -23.37 10.95 -6.68
CA ASP A 231 -23.86 11.93 -5.70
C ASP A 231 -23.66 11.34 -4.31
N ALA A 232 -22.92 12.07 -3.50
CA ALA A 232 -22.56 11.63 -2.16
C ALA A 232 -22.43 12.82 -1.21
N ARG A 233 -22.57 12.56 0.08
CA ARG A 233 -22.36 13.53 1.14
C ARG A 233 -21.37 13.01 2.17
N ILE A 234 -20.72 13.92 2.88
CA ILE A 234 -19.83 13.61 3.99
C ILE A 234 -20.59 13.92 5.27
N GLU A 235 -20.81 12.91 6.09
CA GLU A 235 -21.47 13.04 7.38
C GLU A 235 -20.52 12.69 8.54
N MET A 236 -20.84 13.20 9.73
CA MET A 236 -20.09 12.85 10.93
C MET A 236 -20.82 11.74 11.69
N CYS A 237 -20.15 10.64 11.95
CA CYS A 237 -20.72 9.57 12.77
C CYS A 237 -20.80 9.99 14.25
N SER A 238 -21.48 9.21 15.09
CA SER A 238 -21.63 9.46 16.53
C SER A 238 -20.32 9.56 17.32
N ARG A 239 -19.20 9.10 16.70
CA ARG A 239 -17.85 9.21 17.27
C ARG A 239 -17.07 10.41 16.74
N GLY A 240 -17.71 11.31 15.99
CA GLY A 240 -17.08 12.49 15.44
C GLY A 240 -16.11 12.22 14.28
N GLN A 241 -16.25 11.08 13.58
CA GLN A 241 -15.43 10.76 12.41
C GLN A 241 -16.23 10.95 11.13
N PRO A 242 -15.63 11.54 10.08
CA PRO A 242 -16.29 11.70 8.79
C PRO A 242 -16.46 10.35 8.09
N PHE A 243 -17.57 10.21 7.36
CA PHE A 243 -17.79 9.08 6.48
C PHE A 243 -18.57 9.49 5.23
N VAL A 244 -18.29 8.80 4.13
CA VAL A 244 -18.97 8.99 2.85
C VAL A 244 -20.27 8.19 2.83
N LEU A 245 -21.37 8.86 2.53
CA LEU A 245 -22.66 8.25 2.22
C LEU A 245 -22.98 8.51 0.75
N VAL A 246 -23.10 7.44 -0.03
CA VAL A 246 -23.50 7.54 -1.46
C VAL A 246 -25.02 7.53 -1.55
N ASP A 247 -25.58 8.57 -2.19
CA ASP A 247 -27.02 8.73 -2.37
C ASP A 247 -27.51 8.23 -3.75
N GLY A 248 -26.60 8.21 -4.75
CA GLY A 248 -26.93 7.77 -6.11
C GLY A 248 -25.79 7.98 -7.11
N THR A 249 -26.10 7.77 -8.37
CA THR A 249 -25.22 8.14 -9.49
C THR A 249 -25.44 9.61 -9.88
N ALA A 250 -24.34 10.34 -10.18
CA ALA A 250 -24.39 11.74 -10.60
C ALA A 250 -24.77 11.88 -12.10
#